data_8d2a6c007b66f99a60565ea937d3a19a
#
_entry.id   8d2a6c007b66f99a60565ea937d3a19a
#
_cell.length_a   1.000
_cell.length_b   1.000
_cell.length_c   1.000
_cell.angle_alpha   90.00
_cell.angle_beta   90.00
_cell.angle_gamma   90.00
#
_symmetry.space_group_name_H-M   'P 1'
#
loop_
_entity.id
_entity.type
_entity.pdbx_description
1 polymer ?
#
loop_
_entity_poly.entity_id
_entity_poly.type
_entity_poly.pdbx_seq_one_letter_code
_entity_poly.pdbx_strand_id
1 'polypeptide(L)'
;IPALLAMKGYAIENRLKRKDAYDIYYCVRNYPGGPDALAADCEPVLAHKEGKEGFGFIAGKFEAVDSFGPTSVRQFVQDTQILGERTADQWQQDAFGQVDAWLRALGWRG
;
A
#
# COMPACT_ATOMS: atom_id res chain seq x y z
N ILE A 1 10.46 5.04 -6.54
CA ILE A 1 9.22 4.49 -5.97
C ILE A 1 9.46 3.86 -4.60
N PRO A 2 10.48 3.00 -4.38
CA PRO A 2 10.67 2.42 -3.04
C PRO A 2 10.84 3.46 -1.93
N ALA A 3 11.66 4.49 -2.15
CA ALA A 3 11.84 5.56 -1.18
C ALA A 3 10.55 6.35 -0.97
N LEU A 4 9.79 6.59 -2.04
CA LEU A 4 8.50 7.26 -1.96
C LEU A 4 7.51 6.46 -1.12
N LEU A 5 7.49 5.13 -1.25
CA LEU A 5 6.63 4.27 -0.44
C LEU A 5 6.96 4.38 1.05
N ALA A 6 8.24 4.40 1.41
CA ALA A 6 8.63 4.58 2.80
C ALA A 6 8.12 5.93 3.33
N MET A 7 8.26 7.01 2.55
CA MET A 7 7.74 8.33 2.91
C MET A 7 6.22 8.32 3.06
N LYS A 8 5.51 7.60 2.18
CA LYS A 8 4.05 7.46 2.27
C LYS A 8 3.64 6.68 3.50
N GLY A 9 4.47 5.74 3.97
CA GLY A 9 4.24 5.05 5.23
C GLY A 9 4.20 6.01 6.40
N TYR A 10 5.17 6.91 6.49
CA TYR A 10 5.13 7.96 7.52
C TYR A 10 3.91 8.86 7.36
N ALA A 11 3.57 9.23 6.13
CA ALA A 11 2.43 10.10 5.87
C ALA A 11 1.11 9.46 6.32
N ILE A 12 0.89 8.19 5.99
CA ILE A 12 -0.36 7.50 6.36
C ILE A 12 -0.46 7.31 7.88
N GLU A 13 0.67 7.07 8.54
CA GLU A 13 0.70 6.93 10.00
C GLU A 13 0.37 8.26 10.70
N ASN A 14 0.94 9.36 10.19
CA ASN A 14 0.86 10.65 10.86
C ASN A 14 -0.39 11.45 10.50
N ARG A 15 -0.87 11.33 9.26
CA ARG A 15 -1.98 12.15 8.76
C ARG A 15 -3.30 11.40 8.67
N LEU A 16 -3.28 10.08 8.54
CA LEU A 16 -4.46 9.22 8.38
C LEU A 16 -5.36 9.70 7.23
N LYS A 17 -4.76 10.13 6.11
CA LYS A 17 -5.51 10.59 4.94
C LYS A 17 -5.77 9.44 3.97
N ARG A 18 -7.00 9.37 3.47
CA ARG A 18 -7.40 8.32 2.52
C ARG A 18 -6.60 8.36 1.24
N LYS A 19 -6.21 9.55 0.79
CA LYS A 19 -5.39 9.69 -0.41
C LYS A 19 -4.03 9.00 -0.26
N ASP A 20 -3.42 9.05 0.92
CA ASP A 20 -2.14 8.38 1.15
C ASP A 20 -2.29 6.86 1.00
N ALA A 21 -3.40 6.29 1.47
CA ALA A 21 -3.69 4.86 1.26
C ALA A 21 -3.84 4.54 -0.22
N TYR A 22 -4.56 5.37 -0.96
CA TYR A 22 -4.74 5.19 -2.40
C TYR A 22 -3.40 5.29 -3.14
N ASP A 23 -2.56 6.27 -2.77
CA ASP A 23 -1.25 6.44 -3.40
C ASP A 23 -0.36 5.22 -3.19
N ILE A 24 -0.36 4.65 -1.99
CA ILE A 24 0.39 3.42 -1.70
C ILE A 24 -0.11 2.28 -2.59
N TYR A 25 -1.41 2.05 -2.60
CA TYR A 25 -2.02 1.01 -3.41
C TYR A 25 -1.70 1.20 -4.90
N TYR A 26 -1.84 2.43 -5.41
CA TYR A 26 -1.56 2.76 -6.80
C TYR A 26 -0.12 2.42 -7.18
N CYS A 27 0.83 2.80 -6.34
CA CYS A 27 2.24 2.52 -6.57
C CYS A 27 2.52 1.01 -6.63
N VAL A 28 1.95 0.26 -5.69
CA VAL A 28 2.17 -1.20 -5.63
C VAL A 28 1.53 -1.89 -6.84
N ARG A 29 0.28 -1.56 -7.12
CA ARG A 29 -0.48 -2.20 -8.19
C ARG A 29 0.14 -1.96 -9.57
N ASN A 30 0.61 -0.76 -9.82
CA ASN A 30 1.07 -0.34 -11.14
C ASN A 30 2.59 -0.45 -11.33
N TYR A 31 3.31 -0.99 -10.36
CA TYR A 31 4.75 -1.12 -10.48
C TYR A 31 5.11 -2.11 -11.60
N PRO A 32 6.02 -1.76 -12.52
CA PRO A 32 6.41 -2.66 -13.60
C PRO A 32 6.98 -3.98 -13.04
N GLY A 33 6.43 -5.10 -13.48
CA GLY A 33 6.81 -6.42 -13.00
C GLY A 33 6.05 -6.88 -11.75
N GLY A 34 5.16 -6.04 -11.20
CA GLY A 34 4.27 -6.42 -10.11
C GLY A 34 4.90 -6.37 -8.73
N PRO A 35 4.19 -6.90 -7.71
CA PRO A 35 4.65 -6.84 -6.32
C PRO A 35 6.02 -7.48 -6.07
N ASP A 36 6.34 -8.56 -6.77
CA ASP A 36 7.64 -9.24 -6.60
C ASP A 36 8.80 -8.36 -7.07
N ALA A 37 8.63 -7.71 -8.23
CA ALA A 37 9.66 -6.79 -8.75
C ALA A 37 9.83 -5.58 -7.83
N LEU A 38 8.72 -5.04 -7.33
CA LEU A 38 8.77 -3.94 -6.37
C LEU A 38 9.49 -4.36 -5.10
N ALA A 39 9.21 -5.56 -4.58
CA ALA A 39 9.86 -6.06 -3.38
C ALA A 39 11.38 -6.17 -3.58
N ALA A 40 11.82 -6.69 -4.73
CA ALA A 40 13.24 -6.78 -5.04
C ALA A 40 13.89 -5.39 -5.05
N ASP A 41 13.23 -4.40 -5.64
CA ASP A 41 13.74 -3.03 -5.71
C ASP A 41 13.68 -2.30 -4.37
N CYS A 42 12.91 -2.79 -3.41
CA CYS A 42 12.82 -2.22 -2.08
C CYS A 42 13.94 -2.69 -1.13
N GLU A 43 14.70 -3.72 -1.49
CA GLU A 43 15.76 -4.25 -0.64
C GLU A 43 16.73 -3.18 -0.12
N PRO A 44 17.27 -2.28 -0.97
CA PRO A 44 18.18 -1.25 -0.46
C PRO A 44 17.53 -0.29 0.54
N VAL A 45 16.23 -0.05 0.40
CA VAL A 45 15.49 0.85 1.30
C VAL A 45 15.30 0.19 2.67
N LEU A 46 15.13 -1.14 2.70
CA LEU A 46 15.04 -1.89 3.95
C LEU A 46 16.33 -1.85 4.77
N ALA A 47 17.48 -1.56 4.15
CA ALA A 47 18.73 -1.42 4.86
C ALA A 47 18.78 -0.18 5.74
N HIS A 48 17.89 0.77 5.52
CA HIS A 48 17.80 2.00 6.29
C HIS A 48 16.67 1.92 7.31
N LYS A 49 16.91 2.51 8.49
CA LYS A 49 15.92 2.51 9.57
C LYS A 49 14.60 3.15 9.12
N GLU A 50 14.69 4.29 8.44
CA GLU A 50 13.51 5.01 7.97
C GLU A 50 12.71 4.19 6.96
N GLY A 51 13.38 3.42 6.12
CA GLY A 51 12.72 2.52 5.17
C GLY A 51 11.94 1.44 5.90
N LYS A 52 12.57 0.80 6.88
CA LYS A 52 11.91 -0.22 7.70
C LYS A 52 10.70 0.34 8.43
N GLU A 53 10.85 1.50 9.07
CA GLU A 53 9.75 2.12 9.81
C GLU A 53 8.59 2.49 8.87
N GLY A 54 8.90 3.09 7.73
CA GLY A 54 7.88 3.46 6.75
C GLY A 54 7.09 2.26 6.24
N PHE A 55 7.79 1.18 5.88
CA PHE A 55 7.12 -0.05 5.45
C PHE A 55 6.34 -0.70 6.59
N GLY A 56 6.84 -0.60 7.82
CA GLY A 56 6.13 -1.10 9.00
C GLY A 56 4.80 -0.38 9.21
N PHE A 57 4.77 0.93 9.01
CA PHE A 57 3.52 1.70 9.08
C PHE A 57 2.53 1.25 8.02
N ILE A 58 3.00 1.01 6.78
CA ILE A 58 2.15 0.47 5.72
C ILE A 58 1.61 -0.90 6.12
N ALA A 59 2.46 -1.78 6.64
CA ALA A 59 2.06 -3.11 7.05
C ALA A 59 0.93 -3.05 8.10
N GLY A 60 1.04 -2.14 9.05
CA GLY A 60 0.01 -1.96 10.08
C GLY A 60 -1.32 -1.45 9.52
N LYS A 61 -1.26 -0.53 8.53
CA LYS A 61 -2.47 0.04 7.92
C LYS A 61 -3.14 -0.89 6.92
N PHE A 62 -2.43 -1.90 6.42
CA PHE A 62 -2.93 -2.89 5.46
C PHE A 62 -2.86 -4.30 6.04
N GLU A 63 -3.08 -4.45 7.35
CA GLU A 63 -2.96 -5.73 8.03
C GLU A 63 -4.06 -6.71 7.63
N ALA A 64 -5.26 -6.22 7.41
CA ALA A 64 -6.43 -7.00 7.02
C ALA A 64 -7.26 -6.23 5.99
N VAL A 65 -8.19 -6.92 5.33
CA VAL A 65 -9.03 -6.32 4.29
C VAL A 65 -9.88 -5.16 4.83
N ASP A 66 -10.20 -5.18 6.11
CA ASP A 66 -10.99 -4.13 6.77
C ASP A 66 -10.14 -3.15 7.59
N SER A 67 -8.82 -3.18 7.44
CA SER A 67 -7.94 -2.19 8.07
C SER A 67 -8.08 -0.82 7.43
N PHE A 68 -7.46 0.19 8.04
CA PHE A 68 -7.55 1.58 7.58
C PHE A 68 -7.16 1.75 6.10
N GLY A 69 -6.10 1.06 5.65
CA GLY A 69 -5.61 1.20 4.28
C GLY A 69 -6.64 0.79 3.23
N PRO A 70 -7.08 -0.48 3.22
CA PRO A 70 -8.05 -0.94 2.22
C PRO A 70 -9.39 -0.21 2.28
N THR A 71 -9.91 0.07 3.48
CA THR A 71 -11.17 0.80 3.63
C THR A 71 -11.04 2.24 3.14
N SER A 72 -9.86 2.85 3.34
CA SER A 72 -9.59 4.20 2.86
C SER A 72 -9.50 4.25 1.33
N VAL A 73 -8.91 3.24 0.69
CA VAL A 73 -8.90 3.14 -0.78
C VAL A 73 -10.34 3.07 -1.30
N ARG A 74 -11.15 2.20 -0.70
CA ARG A 74 -12.58 2.09 -1.06
C ARG A 74 -13.27 3.44 -0.99
N GLN A 75 -13.12 4.15 0.13
CA GLN A 75 -13.78 5.42 0.35
C GLN A 75 -13.26 6.49 -0.62
N PHE A 76 -11.95 6.51 -0.85
CA PHE A 76 -11.34 7.48 -1.76
C PHE A 76 -11.88 7.33 -3.18
N VAL A 77 -11.99 6.10 -3.71
CA VAL A 77 -12.46 5.88 -5.07
C VAL A 77 -13.95 6.19 -5.19
N GLN A 78 -14.74 5.99 -4.13
CA GLN A 78 -16.14 6.38 -4.11
C GLN A 78 -16.30 7.90 -4.11
N ASP A 79 -15.56 8.59 -3.24
CA ASP A 79 -15.65 10.05 -3.08
C ASP A 79 -15.17 10.78 -4.34
N THR A 80 -14.17 10.24 -5.04
CA THR A 80 -13.62 10.86 -6.25
C THR A 80 -14.28 10.34 -7.53
N GLN A 81 -15.22 9.40 -7.41
CA GLN A 81 -15.99 8.86 -8.53
C GLN A 81 -15.12 8.18 -9.59
N ILE A 82 -14.08 7.46 -9.16
CA ILE A 82 -13.16 6.73 -10.06
C ILE A 82 -13.32 5.21 -9.97
N LEU A 83 -14.48 4.73 -9.47
CA LEU A 83 -14.74 3.28 -9.35
C LEU A 83 -14.62 2.56 -10.70
N GLY A 84 -15.06 3.19 -11.79
CA GLY A 84 -15.10 2.53 -13.08
C GLY A 84 -16.08 1.36 -13.08
N GLU A 85 -15.67 0.25 -13.68
CA GLU A 85 -16.49 -0.97 -13.76
C GLU A 85 -16.37 -1.87 -12.52
N ARG A 86 -15.49 -1.53 -11.58
CA ARG A 86 -15.28 -2.32 -10.38
C ARG A 86 -16.20 -1.85 -9.27
N THR A 87 -16.66 -2.79 -8.44
CA THR A 87 -17.43 -2.43 -7.23
C THR A 87 -16.49 -1.89 -6.15
N ALA A 88 -17.07 -1.19 -5.18
CA ALA A 88 -16.30 -0.71 -4.03
C ALA A 88 -15.61 -1.86 -3.29
N ASP A 89 -16.28 -3.02 -3.15
CA ASP A 89 -15.71 -4.20 -2.52
C ASP A 89 -14.51 -4.72 -3.31
N GLN A 90 -14.58 -4.72 -4.64
CA GLN A 90 -13.47 -5.15 -5.48
C GLN A 90 -12.25 -4.25 -5.30
N TRP A 91 -12.45 -2.94 -5.20
CA TRP A 91 -11.36 -2.00 -4.92
C TRP A 91 -10.72 -2.27 -3.56
N GLN A 92 -11.54 -2.51 -2.54
CA GLN A 92 -11.05 -2.77 -1.19
C GLN A 92 -10.25 -4.07 -1.13
N GLN A 93 -10.76 -5.14 -1.73
CA GLN A 93 -10.09 -6.43 -1.76
C GLN A 93 -8.79 -6.37 -2.55
N ASP A 94 -8.78 -5.69 -3.69
CA ASP A 94 -7.57 -5.54 -4.49
C ASP A 94 -6.53 -4.70 -3.76
N ALA A 95 -6.95 -3.64 -3.07
CA ALA A 95 -6.04 -2.82 -2.29
C ALA A 95 -5.33 -3.63 -1.22
N PHE A 96 -6.06 -4.46 -0.48
CA PHE A 96 -5.46 -5.37 0.49
C PHE A 96 -4.56 -6.39 -0.21
N GLY A 97 -5.06 -7.05 -1.25
CA GLY A 97 -4.35 -8.14 -1.91
C GLY A 97 -3.02 -7.72 -2.53
N GLN A 98 -2.99 -6.57 -3.20
CA GLN A 98 -1.77 -6.07 -3.84
C GLN A 98 -0.71 -5.70 -2.80
N VAL A 99 -1.10 -4.96 -1.77
CA VAL A 99 -0.16 -4.56 -0.72
C VAL A 99 0.31 -5.77 0.08
N ASP A 100 -0.59 -6.70 0.39
CA ASP A 100 -0.24 -7.94 1.08
C ASP A 100 0.76 -8.77 0.26
N ALA A 101 0.55 -8.92 -1.04
CA ALA A 101 1.46 -9.65 -1.92
C ALA A 101 2.86 -9.02 -1.91
N TRP A 102 2.94 -7.70 -1.96
CA TRP A 102 4.21 -6.99 -1.88
C TRP A 102 4.91 -7.23 -0.54
N LEU A 103 4.17 -7.10 0.56
CA LEU A 103 4.74 -7.31 1.91
C LEU A 103 5.20 -8.74 2.13
N ARG A 104 4.49 -9.73 1.56
CA ARG A 104 4.92 -11.13 1.61
C ARG A 104 6.18 -11.35 0.79
N ALA A 105 6.27 -10.76 -0.39
CA ALA A 105 7.45 -10.84 -1.24
C ALA A 105 8.67 -10.18 -0.58
N LEU A 106 8.45 -9.13 0.22
CA LEU A 106 9.51 -8.50 1.02
C LEU A 106 9.99 -9.36 2.19
N GLY A 107 9.25 -10.42 2.53
CA GLY A 107 9.51 -11.20 3.74
C GLY A 107 8.97 -10.56 5.01
N TRP A 108 8.14 -9.52 4.88
CA TRP A 108 7.52 -8.86 6.03
C TRP A 108 6.47 -9.72 6.69
N ARG A 109 5.74 -10.49 5.87
CA ARG A 109 4.72 -11.43 6.31
C ARG A 109 5.03 -12.81 5.78
N GLY A 110 4.85 -13.78 6.62
CA GLY A 110 5.04 -15.20 6.27
C GLY A 110 3.81 -15.80 5.59
#